data_dbc751d6aaced28f146d23658bdb4886
#
_entry.id   dbc751d6aaced28f146d23658bdb4886
#
_cell.length_a   1.000
_cell.length_b   1.000
_cell.length_c   1.000
_cell.angle_alpha   90.00
_cell.angle_beta   90.00
_cell.angle_gamma   90.00
#
_symmetry.space_group_name_H-M   'P 1'
#
loop_
_entity.id
_entity.type
_entity.pdbx_description
1 polymer ?
#
loop_
_entity_poly.entity_id
_entity_poly.type
_entity_poly.pdbx_seq_one_letter_code
_entity_poly.pdbx_strand_id
1 'polypeptide(L)'
;MSTWDFLLQPAGFDIGETGLFAFEATQPVWRALLVGLGNTLRVSLPALLLATVLGLLLALGRGSSSRSWRLLSSGIVDAVRLVPLLLQLLIWYLLLVEWLPDANAALSLLPGVWLSKGGLAFPWPAMADGGWAWSWPMQEAFNVQGGGAVTPEFLAVMLALSVYTGAFLAEEIGRAHV
;
A
#
# COMPACT_ATOMS: atom_id res chain seq x y z
N MET A 1 -19.27 33.77 -14.49
CA MET A 1 -19.00 32.48 -13.82
C MET A 1 -17.52 32.50 -13.47
N SER A 2 -17.18 32.25 -12.23
CA SER A 2 -15.78 32.17 -11.81
C SER A 2 -15.13 30.91 -12.40
N THR A 3 -13.84 30.98 -12.73
CA THR A 3 -13.07 29.82 -13.22
C THR A 3 -13.09 28.65 -12.24
N TRP A 4 -13.45 28.87 -10.98
CA TRP A 4 -13.48 27.89 -9.91
C TRP A 4 -14.86 27.30 -9.60
N ASP A 5 -15.92 27.76 -10.31
CA ASP A 5 -17.30 27.29 -10.05
C ASP A 5 -17.47 25.77 -10.29
N PHE A 6 -16.61 25.17 -11.12
CA PHE A 6 -16.60 23.72 -11.37
C PHE A 6 -16.30 22.89 -10.11
N LEU A 7 -15.56 23.45 -9.15
CA LEU A 7 -15.25 22.75 -7.90
C LEU A 7 -16.49 22.48 -7.04
N LEU A 8 -17.53 23.28 -7.19
CA LEU A 8 -18.79 23.15 -6.47
C LEU A 8 -19.81 22.27 -7.20
N GLN A 9 -19.53 21.90 -8.44
CA GLN A 9 -20.40 21.03 -9.22
C GLN A 9 -20.24 19.56 -8.80
N PRO A 10 -21.28 18.73 -8.98
CA PRO A 10 -21.16 17.27 -8.79
C PRO A 10 -20.02 16.70 -9.62
N ALA A 11 -19.25 15.79 -9.04
CA ALA A 11 -18.11 15.19 -9.71
C ALA A 11 -18.51 14.32 -10.91
N GLY A 12 -19.65 13.63 -10.81
CA GLY A 12 -20.16 12.78 -11.88
C GLY A 12 -19.40 11.46 -12.08
N PHE A 13 -18.49 11.12 -11.17
CA PHE A 13 -17.73 9.86 -11.14
C PHE A 13 -17.57 9.38 -9.70
N ASP A 14 -17.38 8.07 -9.54
CA ASP A 14 -17.10 7.45 -8.24
C ASP A 14 -15.60 7.18 -8.07
N ILE A 15 -15.15 7.13 -6.81
CA ILE A 15 -13.78 6.76 -6.44
C ILE A 15 -13.84 5.39 -5.77
N GLY A 16 -13.22 4.38 -6.37
CA GLY A 16 -13.23 3.00 -5.87
C GLY A 16 -12.55 2.83 -4.51
N GLU A 17 -11.50 3.61 -4.24
CA GLU A 17 -10.80 3.60 -2.96
C GLU A 17 -11.17 4.86 -2.17
N THR A 18 -12.08 4.76 -1.21
CA THR A 18 -12.57 5.91 -0.44
C THR A 18 -11.94 6.04 0.96
N GLY A 19 -11.18 5.05 1.38
CA GLY A 19 -10.30 5.05 2.56
C GLY A 19 -10.82 5.75 3.81
N LEU A 20 -10.45 7.02 3.97
CA LEU A 20 -10.80 7.83 5.14
C LEU A 20 -12.11 8.63 4.97
N PHE A 21 -12.53 8.88 3.74
CA PHE A 21 -13.67 9.74 3.44
C PHE A 21 -14.60 9.05 2.45
N ALA A 22 -15.84 8.79 2.86
CA ALA A 22 -16.86 8.31 1.94
C ALA A 22 -17.10 9.33 0.83
N PHE A 23 -17.20 8.85 -0.41
CA PHE A 23 -17.40 9.68 -1.59
C PHE A 23 -18.45 9.07 -2.52
N GLU A 24 -19.30 9.91 -3.07
CA GLU A 24 -20.33 9.55 -4.03
C GLU A 24 -20.29 10.51 -5.23
N ALA A 25 -20.67 10.05 -6.40
CA ALA A 25 -20.67 10.83 -7.66
C ALA A 25 -21.47 12.14 -7.58
N THR A 26 -22.45 12.22 -6.69
CA THR A 26 -23.28 13.41 -6.44
C THR A 26 -22.57 14.51 -5.66
N GLN A 27 -21.44 14.19 -5.03
CA GLN A 27 -20.68 15.14 -4.21
C GLN A 27 -19.81 16.05 -5.08
N PRO A 28 -19.46 17.24 -4.57
CA PRO A 28 -18.73 18.23 -5.34
C PRO A 28 -17.28 17.80 -5.62
N VAL A 29 -16.72 18.28 -6.74
CA VAL A 29 -15.36 17.97 -7.21
C VAL A 29 -14.29 18.26 -6.17
N TRP A 30 -14.41 19.35 -5.39
CA TRP A 30 -13.42 19.66 -4.33
C TRP A 30 -13.31 18.53 -3.30
N ARG A 31 -14.42 17.82 -3.02
CA ARG A 31 -14.42 16.68 -2.10
C ARG A 31 -13.69 15.47 -2.70
N ALA A 32 -13.84 15.25 -4.01
CA ALA A 32 -13.04 14.24 -4.73
C ALA A 32 -11.54 14.52 -4.61
N LEU A 33 -11.12 15.78 -4.70
CA LEU A 33 -9.73 16.17 -4.51
C LEU A 33 -9.22 15.88 -3.10
N LEU A 34 -10.03 16.11 -2.06
CA LEU A 34 -9.67 15.76 -0.69
C LEU A 34 -9.55 14.24 -0.48
N VAL A 35 -10.45 13.46 -1.09
CA VAL A 35 -10.37 11.99 -1.06
C VAL A 35 -9.07 11.54 -1.74
N GLY A 36 -8.74 12.08 -2.91
CA GLY A 36 -7.49 11.79 -3.62
C GLY A 36 -6.25 12.14 -2.80
N LEU A 37 -6.24 13.31 -2.14
CA LEU A 37 -5.17 13.72 -1.24
C LEU A 37 -5.06 12.76 -0.04
N GLY A 38 -6.19 12.41 0.58
CA GLY A 38 -6.24 11.45 1.68
C GLY A 38 -5.68 10.08 1.28
N ASN A 39 -6.06 9.57 0.12
CA ASN A 39 -5.55 8.30 -0.41
C ASN A 39 -4.04 8.37 -0.71
N THR A 40 -3.56 9.49 -1.25
CA THR A 40 -2.13 9.71 -1.46
C THR A 40 -1.35 9.65 -0.16
N LEU A 41 -1.81 10.35 0.89
CA LEU A 41 -1.17 10.30 2.20
C LEU A 41 -1.25 8.91 2.84
N ARG A 42 -2.41 8.26 2.73
CA ARG A 42 -2.66 6.92 3.27
C ARG A 42 -1.70 5.87 2.68
N VAL A 43 -1.36 5.96 1.40
CA VAL A 43 -0.41 5.03 0.76
C VAL A 43 1.05 5.46 0.93
N SER A 44 1.33 6.76 0.84
CA SER A 44 2.71 7.26 0.86
C SER A 44 3.37 7.17 2.24
N LEU A 45 2.62 7.40 3.32
CA LEU A 45 3.19 7.33 4.68
C LEU A 45 3.70 5.92 5.04
N PRO A 46 2.89 4.84 4.94
CA PRO A 46 3.41 3.50 5.19
C PRO A 46 4.46 3.07 4.16
N ALA A 47 4.32 3.47 2.89
CA ALA A 47 5.33 3.19 1.88
C ALA A 47 6.69 3.83 2.23
N LEU A 48 6.70 5.08 2.71
CA LEU A 48 7.92 5.76 3.13
C LEU A 48 8.58 5.08 4.36
N LEU A 49 7.77 4.66 5.34
CA LEU A 49 8.28 3.92 6.48
C LEU A 49 8.92 2.60 6.05
N LEU A 50 8.22 1.82 5.23
CA LEU A 50 8.75 0.56 4.70
C LEU A 50 9.98 0.77 3.83
N ALA A 51 9.98 1.79 2.95
CA ALA A 51 11.13 2.15 2.13
C ALA A 51 12.35 2.50 2.99
N THR A 52 12.16 3.24 4.08
CA THR A 52 13.24 3.59 5.00
C THR A 52 13.84 2.35 5.66
N VAL A 53 12.98 1.46 6.17
CA VAL A 53 13.45 0.20 6.80
C VAL A 53 14.18 -0.67 5.78
N LEU A 54 13.59 -0.88 4.59
CA LEU A 54 14.20 -1.68 3.51
C LEU A 54 15.51 -1.06 3.04
N GLY A 55 15.53 0.26 2.83
CA GLY A 55 16.71 1.00 2.41
C GLY A 55 17.86 0.88 3.40
N LEU A 56 17.59 1.03 4.69
CA LEU A 56 18.59 0.83 5.75
C LEU A 56 19.10 -0.60 5.80
N LEU A 57 18.23 -1.60 5.74
CA LEU A 57 18.62 -3.01 5.76
C LEU A 57 19.51 -3.35 4.55
N LEU A 58 19.13 -2.89 3.35
CA LEU A 58 19.92 -3.11 2.14
C LEU A 58 21.25 -2.36 2.18
N ALA A 59 21.30 -1.12 2.71
CA ALA A 59 22.53 -0.37 2.88
C ALA A 59 23.49 -1.08 3.85
N LEU A 60 23.00 -1.53 5.01
CA LEU A 60 23.78 -2.31 5.96
C LEU A 60 24.27 -3.64 5.36
N GLY A 61 23.42 -4.31 4.57
CA GLY A 61 23.81 -5.52 3.85
C GLY A 61 24.95 -5.27 2.86
N ARG A 62 24.93 -4.16 2.12
CA ARG A 62 26.00 -3.76 1.18
C ARG A 62 27.29 -3.41 1.91
N GLY A 63 27.22 -2.84 3.12
CA GLY A 63 28.38 -2.56 3.97
C GLY A 63 28.90 -3.77 4.76
N SER A 64 28.25 -4.92 4.69
CA SER A 64 28.60 -6.10 5.47
C SER A 64 29.97 -6.68 5.11
N SER A 65 30.70 -7.16 6.10
CA SER A 65 31.94 -7.94 5.92
C SER A 65 31.66 -9.31 5.26
N SER A 66 30.46 -9.85 5.40
CA SER A 66 30.03 -11.09 4.73
C SER A 66 29.84 -10.87 3.23
N ARG A 67 30.61 -11.59 2.42
CA ARG A 67 30.53 -11.52 0.95
C ARG A 67 29.14 -11.87 0.41
N SER A 68 28.48 -12.87 1.01
CA SER A 68 27.17 -13.31 0.60
C SER A 68 26.11 -12.23 0.80
N TRP A 69 26.08 -11.59 1.98
CA TRP A 69 25.15 -10.51 2.27
C TRP A 69 25.39 -9.29 1.38
N ARG A 70 26.63 -8.94 1.15
CA ARG A 70 27.00 -7.82 0.26
C ARG A 70 26.54 -8.06 -1.15
N LEU A 71 26.80 -9.26 -1.73
CA LEU A 71 26.38 -9.60 -3.08
C LEU A 71 24.87 -9.66 -3.22
N LEU A 72 24.17 -10.25 -2.25
CA LEU A 72 22.70 -10.33 -2.26
C LEU A 72 22.08 -8.93 -2.23
N SER A 73 22.50 -8.09 -1.28
CA SER A 73 21.95 -6.74 -1.13
C SER A 73 22.25 -5.86 -2.35
N SER A 74 23.47 -5.95 -2.91
CA SER A 74 23.82 -5.21 -4.13
C SER A 74 22.99 -5.70 -5.32
N GLY A 75 22.86 -7.01 -5.50
CA GLY A 75 22.04 -7.58 -6.58
C GLY A 75 20.58 -7.19 -6.51
N ILE A 76 19.98 -7.14 -5.31
CA ILE A 76 18.60 -6.67 -5.10
C ILE A 76 18.48 -5.18 -5.49
N VAL A 77 19.36 -4.33 -4.98
CA VAL A 77 19.34 -2.89 -5.28
C VAL A 77 19.48 -2.65 -6.79
N ASP A 78 20.44 -3.31 -7.44
CA ASP A 78 20.68 -3.15 -8.87
C ASP A 78 19.50 -3.66 -9.70
N ALA A 79 18.95 -4.83 -9.37
CA ALA A 79 17.79 -5.38 -10.06
C ALA A 79 16.55 -4.48 -9.95
N VAL A 80 16.26 -3.98 -8.73
CA VAL A 80 15.11 -3.09 -8.52
C VAL A 80 15.25 -1.78 -9.30
N ARG A 81 16.43 -1.21 -9.33
CA ARG A 81 16.69 0.08 -10.03
C ARG A 81 16.65 -0.03 -11.56
N LEU A 82 16.91 -1.22 -12.11
CA LEU A 82 16.83 -1.47 -13.55
C LEU A 82 15.37 -1.54 -14.05
N VAL A 83 14.43 -1.85 -13.18
CA VAL A 83 13.02 -1.97 -13.55
C VAL A 83 12.28 -0.66 -13.29
N PRO A 84 11.66 -0.02 -14.31
CA PRO A 84 10.86 1.17 -14.13
C PRO A 84 9.73 0.97 -13.09
N LEU A 85 9.46 2.00 -12.28
CA LEU A 85 8.44 1.94 -11.22
C LEU A 85 7.08 1.45 -11.73
N LEU A 86 6.66 1.89 -12.92
CA LEU A 86 5.38 1.48 -13.52
C LEU A 86 5.33 -0.04 -13.75
N LEU A 87 6.43 -0.64 -14.24
CA LEU A 87 6.51 -2.10 -14.40
C LEU A 87 6.49 -2.82 -13.06
N GLN A 88 7.18 -2.30 -12.05
CA GLN A 88 7.13 -2.89 -10.69
C GLN A 88 5.71 -2.86 -10.14
N LEU A 89 4.98 -1.76 -10.32
CA LEU A 89 3.60 -1.63 -9.90
C LEU A 89 2.72 -2.71 -10.55
N LEU A 90 2.85 -2.90 -11.86
CA LEU A 90 2.13 -3.92 -12.60
C LEU A 90 2.50 -5.34 -12.12
N ILE A 91 3.79 -5.61 -11.90
CA ILE A 91 4.26 -6.90 -11.39
C ILE A 91 3.64 -7.19 -10.02
N TRP A 92 3.71 -6.24 -9.07
CA TRP A 92 3.13 -6.41 -7.75
C TRP A 92 1.62 -6.63 -7.80
N TYR A 93 0.90 -5.87 -8.64
CA TYR A 93 -0.54 -6.05 -8.83
C TYR A 93 -0.88 -7.44 -9.35
N LEU A 94 -0.21 -7.90 -10.41
CA LEU A 94 -0.42 -9.23 -10.98
C LEU A 94 -0.08 -10.35 -9.98
N LEU A 95 1.00 -10.20 -9.21
CA LEU A 95 1.34 -11.17 -8.16
C LEU A 95 0.24 -11.27 -7.10
N LEU A 96 -0.32 -10.15 -6.67
CA LEU A 96 -1.39 -10.13 -5.66
C LEU A 96 -2.70 -10.72 -6.19
N VAL A 97 -3.05 -10.44 -7.46
CA VAL A 97 -4.33 -10.87 -8.02
C VAL A 97 -4.29 -12.31 -8.55
N GLU A 98 -3.15 -12.76 -9.08
CA GLU A 98 -3.04 -14.10 -9.68
C GLU A 98 -2.59 -15.18 -8.70
N TRP A 99 -1.64 -14.88 -7.80
CA TRP A 99 -0.99 -15.89 -6.97
C TRP A 99 -1.60 -16.03 -5.58
N LEU A 100 -2.29 -15.00 -5.08
CA LEU A 100 -2.97 -15.13 -3.80
C LEU A 100 -4.24 -15.99 -3.93
N PRO A 101 -4.65 -16.67 -2.84
CA PRO A 101 -5.90 -17.42 -2.82
C PRO A 101 -7.10 -16.49 -2.85
N ASP A 102 -8.24 -17.04 -3.24
CA ASP A 102 -9.52 -16.34 -3.17
C ASP A 102 -9.89 -15.99 -1.71
N ALA A 103 -10.80 -15.05 -1.53
CA ALA A 103 -11.16 -14.56 -0.18
C ALA A 103 -11.74 -15.63 0.75
N ASN A 104 -12.40 -16.68 0.18
CA ASN A 104 -12.89 -17.83 0.93
C ASN A 104 -11.79 -18.77 1.45
N ALA A 105 -10.57 -18.64 0.94
CA ALA A 105 -9.39 -19.40 1.33
C ALA A 105 -8.24 -18.49 1.76
N ALA A 106 -8.56 -17.30 2.29
CA ALA A 106 -7.59 -16.27 2.65
C ALA A 106 -6.48 -16.81 3.57
N LEU A 107 -5.24 -16.38 3.34
CA LEU A 107 -4.08 -16.74 4.16
C LEU A 107 -4.11 -15.97 5.48
N SER A 108 -4.10 -16.67 6.60
CA SER A 108 -3.91 -16.07 7.91
C SER A 108 -2.41 -15.78 8.13
N LEU A 109 -2.01 -14.53 8.07
CA LEU A 109 -0.63 -14.10 8.33
C LEU A 109 -0.34 -13.99 9.84
N LEU A 110 -1.30 -13.47 10.59
CA LEU A 110 -1.30 -13.29 12.04
C LEU A 110 -2.74 -13.44 12.54
N PRO A 111 -2.97 -13.63 13.84
CA PRO A 111 -4.32 -13.62 14.38
C PRO A 111 -5.09 -12.36 13.98
N GLY A 112 -6.17 -12.51 13.24
CA GLY A 112 -6.99 -11.42 12.72
C GLY A 112 -6.41 -10.66 11.52
N VAL A 113 -5.32 -11.12 10.89
CA VAL A 113 -4.77 -10.53 9.67
C VAL A 113 -4.83 -11.53 8.53
N TRP A 114 -5.63 -11.20 7.51
CA TRP A 114 -5.95 -12.09 6.39
C TRP A 114 -5.51 -11.47 5.07
N LEU A 115 -4.81 -12.27 4.24
CA LEU A 115 -4.35 -11.87 2.90
C LEU A 115 -4.98 -12.76 1.84
N SER A 116 -5.59 -12.15 0.84
CA SER A 116 -6.21 -12.82 -0.30
C SER A 116 -6.17 -11.96 -1.56
N LYS A 117 -6.72 -12.43 -2.66
CA LYS A 117 -6.96 -11.62 -3.87
C LYS A 117 -7.85 -10.39 -3.60
N GLY A 118 -8.67 -10.43 -2.54
CA GLY A 118 -9.45 -9.27 -2.08
C GLY A 118 -8.63 -8.19 -1.35
N GLY A 119 -7.34 -8.44 -1.13
CA GLY A 119 -6.44 -7.53 -0.41
C GLY A 119 -6.07 -8.02 0.98
N LEU A 120 -5.70 -7.09 1.85
CA LEU A 120 -5.29 -7.34 3.24
C LEU A 120 -6.36 -6.84 4.19
N ALA A 121 -6.90 -7.73 5.02
CA ALA A 121 -7.81 -7.40 6.11
C ALA A 121 -7.07 -7.48 7.46
N PHE A 122 -7.35 -6.53 8.38
CA PHE A 122 -6.67 -6.40 9.67
C PHE A 122 -7.60 -5.81 10.73
N PRO A 123 -7.31 -6.01 12.03
CA PRO A 123 -8.09 -5.42 13.11
C PRO A 123 -8.12 -3.90 13.01
N TRP A 124 -9.30 -3.31 13.11
CA TRP A 124 -9.48 -1.86 13.00
C TRP A 124 -10.51 -1.36 14.00
N PRO A 125 -10.30 -0.20 14.64
CA PRO A 125 -11.31 0.39 15.49
C PRO A 125 -12.53 0.82 14.67
N ALA A 126 -13.70 0.33 15.03
CA ALA A 126 -14.98 0.64 14.41
C ALA A 126 -15.97 1.15 15.46
N MET A 127 -16.92 1.96 15.00
CA MET A 127 -18.01 2.44 15.87
C MET A 127 -19.09 1.37 15.95
N ALA A 128 -19.33 0.87 17.15
CA ALA A 128 -20.40 -0.08 17.47
C ALA A 128 -21.42 0.58 18.40
N ASP A 129 -22.56 -0.07 18.65
CA ASP A 129 -23.70 0.48 19.41
C ASP A 129 -23.41 0.95 20.84
N GLY A 130 -22.21 0.80 21.34
CA GLY A 130 -21.76 1.24 22.68
C GLY A 130 -20.52 2.13 22.68
N GLY A 131 -20.01 2.56 21.50
CA GLY A 131 -18.79 3.36 21.38
C GLY A 131 -17.74 2.70 20.47
N TRP A 132 -16.49 3.15 20.59
CA TRP A 132 -15.37 2.60 19.84
C TRP A 132 -15.01 1.20 20.34
N ALA A 133 -15.03 0.22 19.44
CA ALA A 133 -14.61 -1.15 19.70
C ALA A 133 -13.66 -1.67 18.60
N TRP A 134 -12.78 -2.62 18.96
CA TRP A 134 -11.95 -3.30 17.96
C TRP A 134 -12.81 -4.26 17.14
N SER A 135 -12.92 -4.02 15.86
CA SER A 135 -13.51 -4.96 14.91
C SER A 135 -12.40 -5.87 14.37
N TRP A 136 -12.61 -7.17 14.49
CA TRP A 136 -11.66 -8.19 14.03
C TRP A 136 -12.17 -8.81 12.73
N PRO A 137 -11.33 -8.91 11.69
CA PRO A 137 -11.71 -9.62 10.49
C PRO A 137 -11.90 -11.09 10.78
N MET A 138 -12.98 -11.64 10.25
CA MET A 138 -13.29 -13.07 10.33
C MET A 138 -13.50 -13.61 8.91
N GLN A 139 -12.91 -14.77 8.64
CA GLN A 139 -13.13 -15.46 7.37
C GLN A 139 -14.52 -16.08 7.37
N GLU A 140 -15.31 -15.76 6.37
CA GLU A 140 -16.62 -16.34 6.09
C GLU A 140 -16.58 -17.22 4.84
N ALA A 141 -17.74 -17.80 4.48
CA ALA A 141 -17.83 -18.75 3.37
C ALA A 141 -17.39 -18.19 2.01
N PHE A 142 -17.52 -16.86 1.79
CA PHE A 142 -17.24 -16.23 0.50
C PHE A 142 -16.23 -15.07 0.57
N ASN A 143 -16.03 -14.49 1.75
CA ASN A 143 -15.16 -13.32 1.92
C ASN A 143 -14.59 -13.25 3.35
N VAL A 144 -13.78 -12.22 3.61
CA VAL A 144 -13.35 -11.82 4.95
C VAL A 144 -14.16 -10.58 5.33
N GLN A 145 -14.88 -10.64 6.45
CA GLN A 145 -15.72 -9.55 6.94
C GLN A 145 -15.21 -8.97 8.26
N GLY A 146 -15.49 -7.69 8.49
CA GLY A 146 -15.07 -6.97 9.69
C GLY A 146 -13.67 -6.37 9.60
N GLY A 147 -13.28 -5.63 10.63
CA GLY A 147 -12.00 -4.92 10.67
C GLY A 147 -11.86 -3.82 9.65
N GLY A 148 -10.63 -3.49 9.34
CA GLY A 148 -10.24 -2.66 8.21
C GLY A 148 -9.72 -3.52 7.07
N ALA A 149 -9.83 -3.01 5.84
CA ALA A 149 -9.28 -3.68 4.68
C ALA A 149 -8.59 -2.66 3.76
N VAL A 150 -7.59 -3.12 3.03
CA VAL A 150 -6.97 -2.41 1.92
C VAL A 150 -6.99 -3.28 0.67
N THR A 151 -7.26 -2.67 -0.46
CA THR A 151 -7.40 -3.36 -1.74
C THR A 151 -6.06 -3.90 -2.26
N PRO A 152 -6.06 -4.86 -3.20
CA PRO A 152 -4.83 -5.33 -3.84
C PRO A 152 -4.14 -4.21 -4.62
N GLU A 153 -4.89 -3.26 -5.20
CA GLU A 153 -4.34 -2.08 -5.87
C GLU A 153 -3.55 -1.21 -4.89
N PHE A 154 -4.11 -0.93 -3.71
CA PHE A 154 -3.43 -0.19 -2.66
C PHE A 154 -2.14 -0.88 -2.22
N LEU A 155 -2.20 -2.20 -2.00
CA LEU A 155 -1.02 -2.99 -1.63
C LEU A 155 0.05 -2.97 -2.72
N ALA A 156 -0.34 -3.10 -4.00
CA ALA A 156 0.58 -3.06 -5.12
C ALA A 156 1.34 -1.72 -5.18
N VAL A 157 0.61 -0.62 -5.05
CA VAL A 157 1.22 0.73 -5.04
C VAL A 157 2.15 0.88 -3.84
N MET A 158 1.70 0.49 -2.65
CA MET A 158 2.50 0.58 -1.42
C MET A 158 3.78 -0.24 -1.52
N LEU A 159 3.72 -1.48 -2.00
CA LEU A 159 4.87 -2.36 -2.16
C LEU A 159 5.84 -1.85 -3.24
N ALA A 160 5.32 -1.45 -4.41
CA ALA A 160 6.15 -0.92 -5.48
C ALA A 160 6.92 0.34 -5.03
N LEU A 161 6.22 1.29 -4.39
CA LEU A 161 6.84 2.50 -3.86
C LEU A 161 7.88 2.18 -2.77
N SER A 162 7.55 1.24 -1.88
CA SER A 162 8.45 0.86 -0.78
C SER A 162 9.74 0.24 -1.29
N VAL A 163 9.64 -0.72 -2.19
CA VAL A 163 10.80 -1.44 -2.74
C VAL A 163 11.63 -0.53 -3.63
N TYR A 164 10.99 0.22 -4.54
CA TYR A 164 11.66 1.15 -5.43
C TYR A 164 12.41 2.24 -4.65
N THR A 165 11.72 2.97 -3.79
CA THR A 165 12.31 4.06 -2.99
C THR A 165 13.38 3.52 -2.03
N GLY A 166 13.15 2.35 -1.42
CA GLY A 166 14.11 1.69 -0.53
C GLY A 166 15.42 1.33 -1.24
N ALA A 167 15.37 0.87 -2.50
CA ALA A 167 16.56 0.58 -3.28
C ALA A 167 17.36 1.85 -3.59
N PHE A 168 16.71 2.96 -3.94
CA PHE A 168 17.39 4.25 -4.15
C PHE A 168 17.97 4.80 -2.84
N LEU A 169 17.24 4.70 -1.74
CA LEU A 169 17.71 5.12 -0.42
C LEU A 169 18.95 4.31 0.00
N ALA A 170 18.97 3.00 -0.24
CA ALA A 170 20.14 2.15 0.03
C ALA A 170 21.38 2.59 -0.76
N GLU A 171 21.19 3.02 -2.00
CA GLU A 171 22.28 3.54 -2.84
C GLU A 171 22.83 4.87 -2.29
N GLU A 172 21.96 5.80 -1.94
CA GLU A 172 22.38 7.11 -1.41
C GLU A 172 23.11 6.98 -0.07
N ILE A 173 22.62 6.12 0.84
CA ILE A 173 23.30 5.86 2.11
C ILE A 173 24.67 5.22 1.85
N GLY A 174 24.76 4.27 0.92
CA GLY A 174 26.04 3.64 0.55
C GLY A 174 27.07 4.63 0.02
N ARG A 175 26.65 5.64 -0.75
CA ARG A 175 27.54 6.69 -1.26
C ARG A 175 28.06 7.64 -0.18
N ALA A 176 27.26 7.88 0.85
CA ALA A 176 27.65 8.79 1.93
C ALA A 176 28.75 8.22 2.85
N HIS A 177 29.06 6.93 2.73
CA HIS A 177 30.07 6.23 3.56
C HIS A 177 31.36 5.91 2.79
N VAL A 178 31.51 6.35 1.54
CA VAL A 178 32.73 6.28 0.73
C VAL A 178 33.38 7.65 0.67
#